data_bb1140b1e344d98bfbd5599c712a4450
#
_entry.id   bb1140b1e344d98bfbd5599c712a4450
#
_cell.length_a   1.000
_cell.length_b   1.000
_cell.length_c   1.000
_cell.angle_alpha   90.00
_cell.angle_beta   90.00
_cell.angle_gamma   90.00
#
_symmetry.space_group_name_H-M   'P 1'
#
loop_
_entity.id
_entity.type
_entity.pdbx_description
1 polymer ?
#
loop_
_entity_poly.entity_id
_entity_poly.type
_entity_poly.pdbx_seq_one_letter_code
_entity_poly.pdbx_strand_id
1 'polypeptide(L)'
;MLVVIYTPALDVLLIERSDQPGFWQSVTGSKDFLDEPLADTAQREVLEETGFDCAQPGFILRDWHLSNRYEIYPVWQKRYCPGVTHNTEHVFSLRLPTALAPQLNPREHSAWLWLPYLQAADRCFSPSNAEALLLLPQFAVL
;
A
#
# COMPACT_ATOMS: atom_id res chain seq x y z
N MET A 1 1.88 -5.92 -4.82
CA MET A 1 1.68 -5.85 -3.37
C MET A 1 1.08 -4.52 -3.00
N LEU A 2 -0.01 -4.53 -2.28
CA LEU A 2 -0.65 -3.34 -1.71
C LEU A 2 -0.72 -3.51 -0.20
N VAL A 3 -0.25 -2.52 0.55
CA VAL A 3 -0.31 -2.56 2.02
C VAL A 3 -1.12 -1.36 2.52
N VAL A 4 -2.28 -1.63 3.10
CA VAL A 4 -3.13 -0.62 3.73
C VAL A 4 -2.63 -0.38 5.16
N ILE A 5 -2.20 0.84 5.46
CA ILE A 5 -1.74 1.21 6.80
C ILE A 5 -2.86 1.98 7.48
N TYR A 6 -3.29 1.51 8.65
CA TYR A 6 -4.45 2.05 9.33
C TYR A 6 -4.29 2.06 10.86
N THR A 7 -5.17 2.80 11.52
CA THR A 7 -5.28 2.86 12.99
C THR A 7 -6.56 2.20 13.48
N PRO A 8 -6.71 1.92 14.79
CA PRO A 8 -7.96 1.38 15.34
C PRO A 8 -9.20 2.24 15.06
N ALA A 9 -9.03 3.55 14.86
CA ALA A 9 -10.11 4.45 14.48
C ALA A 9 -10.46 4.36 12.98
N LEU A 10 -9.80 3.49 12.22
CA LEU A 10 -9.94 3.35 10.76
C LEU A 10 -9.53 4.60 9.98
N ASP A 11 -8.57 5.34 10.50
CA ASP A 11 -7.82 6.31 9.71
C ASP A 11 -6.77 5.58 8.90
N VAL A 12 -6.59 6.00 7.65
CA VAL A 12 -5.72 5.34 6.68
C VAL A 12 -4.64 6.31 6.21
N LEU A 13 -3.42 5.82 6.13
CA LEU A 13 -2.29 6.58 5.57
C LEU A 13 -2.31 6.50 4.05
N LEU A 14 -2.28 7.65 3.42
CA LEU A 14 -2.02 7.78 1.99
C LEU A 14 -0.75 8.58 1.75
N ILE A 15 -0.03 8.22 0.69
CA ILE A 15 1.19 8.88 0.26
C ILE A 15 1.03 9.32 -1.20
N GLU A 16 1.57 10.49 -1.52
CA GLU A 16 1.48 11.07 -2.85
C GLU A 16 2.75 10.80 -3.65
N ARG A 17 2.59 10.32 -4.89
CA ARG A 17 3.74 10.06 -5.77
C ARG A 17 4.42 11.36 -6.19
N SER A 18 5.76 11.38 -6.12
CA SER A 18 6.56 12.54 -6.54
C SER A 18 6.50 12.75 -8.05
N ASP A 19 6.36 11.66 -8.84
CA ASP A 19 6.34 11.73 -10.31
C ASP A 19 4.96 12.07 -10.89
N GLN A 20 3.90 12.01 -10.06
CA GLN A 20 2.53 12.32 -10.48
C GLN A 20 1.77 13.04 -9.36
N PRO A 21 1.79 14.38 -9.35
CA PRO A 21 1.02 15.16 -8.38
C PRO A 21 -0.49 14.80 -8.40
N GLY A 22 -1.06 14.65 -7.23
CA GLY A 22 -2.45 14.22 -7.07
C GLY A 22 -2.66 12.70 -7.09
N PHE A 23 -1.61 11.90 -7.32
CA PHE A 23 -1.67 10.46 -7.31
C PHE A 23 -1.43 9.94 -5.89
N TRP A 24 -2.52 9.78 -5.16
CA TRP A 24 -2.53 9.30 -3.77
C TRP A 24 -2.76 7.79 -3.71
N GLN A 25 -2.03 7.10 -2.86
CA GLN A 25 -2.07 5.65 -2.76
C GLN A 25 -1.64 5.14 -1.40
N SER A 26 -2.01 3.90 -1.09
CA SER A 26 -1.39 3.11 -0.03
C SER A 26 0.02 2.69 -0.45
N VAL A 27 0.77 2.04 0.43
CA VAL A 27 2.08 1.48 0.08
C VAL A 27 1.90 0.42 -1.01
N THR A 28 2.70 0.50 -2.06
CA THR A 28 2.72 -0.48 -3.14
C THR A 28 4.15 -0.88 -3.46
N GLY A 29 4.31 -2.10 -3.96
CA GLY A 29 5.62 -2.56 -4.40
C GLY A 29 5.57 -3.95 -4.99
N SER A 30 6.72 -4.42 -5.43
CA SER A 30 6.89 -5.71 -6.09
C SER A 30 7.95 -6.54 -5.39
N LYS A 31 7.91 -7.86 -5.61
CA LYS A 31 8.97 -8.75 -5.14
C LYS A 31 10.31 -8.36 -5.76
N ASP A 32 11.38 -8.44 -4.99
CA ASP A 32 12.74 -8.23 -5.48
C ASP A 32 13.22 -9.44 -6.30
N PHE A 33 12.72 -10.62 -5.98
CA PHE A 33 13.02 -11.86 -6.68
C PHE A 33 11.80 -12.78 -6.65
N LEU A 34 11.72 -13.72 -7.58
CA LEU A 34 10.52 -14.52 -7.82
C LEU A 34 10.01 -15.25 -6.58
N ASP A 35 10.91 -15.81 -5.77
CA ASP A 35 10.57 -16.61 -4.61
C ASP A 35 10.50 -15.81 -3.30
N GLU A 36 10.57 -14.48 -3.36
CA GLU A 36 10.43 -13.68 -2.15
C GLU A 36 9.07 -13.94 -1.50
N PRO A 37 9.03 -14.33 -0.21
CA PRO A 37 7.76 -14.49 0.50
C PRO A 37 6.97 -13.19 0.51
N LEU A 38 5.65 -13.28 0.32
CA LEU A 38 4.78 -12.09 0.25
C LEU A 38 4.88 -11.21 1.49
N ALA A 39 4.95 -11.81 2.68
CA ALA A 39 5.11 -11.04 3.92
C ALA A 39 6.42 -10.26 3.96
N ASP A 40 7.51 -10.84 3.43
CA ASP A 40 8.80 -10.16 3.36
C ASP A 40 8.75 -8.99 2.38
N THR A 41 8.08 -9.16 1.25
CA THR A 41 7.84 -8.07 0.30
C THR A 41 7.08 -6.93 0.98
N ALA A 42 6.00 -7.26 1.69
CA ALA A 42 5.19 -6.25 2.38
C ALA A 42 6.01 -5.48 3.43
N GLN A 43 6.77 -6.18 4.26
CA GLN A 43 7.61 -5.56 5.30
C GLN A 43 8.67 -4.66 4.68
N ARG A 44 9.33 -5.12 3.64
CA ARG A 44 10.38 -4.37 2.95
C ARG A 44 9.82 -3.08 2.32
N GLU A 45 8.72 -3.18 1.60
CA GLU A 45 8.10 -2.03 0.94
C GLU A 45 7.59 -1.01 1.94
N VAL A 46 6.98 -1.44 3.04
CA VAL A 46 6.54 -0.54 4.11
C VAL A 46 7.74 0.21 4.69
N LEU A 47 8.83 -0.49 4.98
CA LEU A 47 10.03 0.15 5.53
C LEU A 47 10.65 1.15 4.55
N GLU A 48 10.76 0.78 3.27
CA GLU A 48 11.33 1.65 2.23
C GLU A 48 10.49 2.91 2.01
N GLU A 49 9.17 2.78 1.97
CA GLU A 49 8.27 3.88 1.61
C GLU A 49 7.85 4.75 2.80
N THR A 50 7.82 4.21 4.01
CA THR A 50 7.31 4.94 5.20
C THR A 50 8.27 5.01 6.37
N GLY A 51 9.33 4.22 6.37
CA GLY A 51 10.22 4.09 7.52
C GLY A 51 9.65 3.26 8.67
N PHE A 52 8.44 2.72 8.54
CA PHE A 52 7.85 1.90 9.59
C PHE A 52 8.43 0.49 9.58
N ASP A 53 8.90 0.04 10.75
CA ASP A 53 9.33 -1.33 10.97
C ASP A 53 8.15 -2.15 11.47
N CYS A 54 7.71 -3.12 10.67
CA CYS A 54 6.55 -3.97 11.00
C CYS A 54 6.76 -4.80 12.28
N ALA A 55 8.00 -4.99 12.74
CA ALA A 55 8.31 -5.70 13.97
C ALA A 55 8.12 -4.88 15.25
N GLN A 56 7.80 -3.60 15.13
CA GLN A 56 7.58 -2.73 16.28
C GLN A 56 6.41 -3.23 17.14
N PRO A 57 6.52 -3.14 18.49
CA PRO A 57 5.41 -3.49 19.37
C PRO A 57 4.14 -2.70 19.02
N GLY A 58 3.01 -3.40 18.95
CA GLY A 58 1.72 -2.79 18.62
C GLY A 58 1.44 -2.67 17.13
N PHE A 59 2.42 -2.96 16.25
CA PHE A 59 2.22 -3.02 14.80
C PHE A 59 1.78 -4.43 14.43
N ILE A 60 0.70 -4.55 13.65
CA ILE A 60 0.15 -5.85 13.25
C ILE A 60 0.06 -5.90 11.74
N LEU A 61 0.91 -6.73 11.12
CA LEU A 61 0.87 -7.02 9.69
C LEU A 61 -0.03 -8.22 9.46
N ARG A 62 -0.97 -8.10 8.52
CA ARG A 62 -1.91 -9.15 8.19
C ARG A 62 -2.01 -9.34 6.68
N ASP A 63 -1.89 -10.59 6.24
CA ASP A 63 -2.23 -10.99 4.88
C ASP A 63 -3.74 -11.17 4.78
N TRP A 64 -4.39 -10.47 3.84
CA TRP A 64 -5.83 -10.60 3.65
C TRP A 64 -6.21 -11.84 2.84
N HIS A 65 -5.22 -12.52 2.24
CA HIS A 65 -5.46 -13.63 1.32
C HIS A 65 -6.40 -13.22 0.17
N LEU A 66 -6.29 -11.98 -0.24
CA LEU A 66 -7.06 -11.36 -1.29
C LEU A 66 -6.09 -10.84 -2.34
N SER A 67 -6.42 -11.06 -3.61
CA SER A 67 -5.61 -10.53 -4.69
C SER A 67 -6.51 -9.98 -5.79
N ASN A 68 -5.98 -8.96 -6.49
CA ASN A 68 -6.62 -8.37 -7.66
C ASN A 68 -5.70 -8.54 -8.85
N ARG A 69 -6.29 -8.87 -9.99
CA ARG A 69 -5.57 -8.88 -11.26
C ARG A 69 -6.00 -7.67 -12.08
N TYR A 70 -5.03 -6.89 -12.53
CA TYR A 70 -5.32 -5.70 -13.32
C TYR A 70 -4.36 -5.58 -14.49
N GLU A 71 -4.81 -4.86 -15.53
CA GLU A 71 -4.00 -4.54 -16.69
C GLU A 71 -2.98 -3.46 -16.34
N ILE A 72 -1.72 -3.69 -16.76
CA ILE A 72 -0.65 -2.74 -16.51
C ILE A 72 -0.81 -1.56 -17.47
N TYR A 73 -0.77 -0.33 -16.92
CA TYR A 73 -0.80 0.87 -17.76
C TYR A 73 0.34 0.84 -18.77
N PRO A 74 0.10 1.20 -20.05
CA PRO A 74 1.13 1.16 -21.09
C PRO A 74 2.43 1.89 -20.71
N VAL A 75 2.34 3.02 -20.02
CA VAL A 75 3.49 3.81 -19.59
C VAL A 75 4.42 3.04 -18.64
N TRP A 76 3.90 2.02 -17.93
CA TRP A 76 4.66 1.22 -16.98
C TRP A 76 5.01 -0.18 -17.48
N GLN A 77 4.49 -0.61 -18.64
CA GLN A 77 4.71 -1.97 -19.16
C GLN A 77 6.21 -2.26 -19.39
N LYS A 78 7.00 -1.24 -19.71
CA LYS A 78 8.44 -1.38 -19.91
C LYS A 78 9.20 -1.83 -18.65
N ARG A 79 8.59 -1.72 -17.46
CA ARG A 79 9.18 -2.19 -16.19
C ARG A 79 9.07 -3.71 -16.02
N TYR A 80 8.37 -4.37 -16.91
CA TYR A 80 8.08 -5.81 -16.87
C TYR A 80 8.73 -6.52 -18.03
N CYS A 81 8.77 -7.86 -17.95
CA CYS A 81 9.24 -8.67 -19.07
C CYS A 81 8.35 -8.45 -20.31
N PRO A 82 8.91 -8.48 -21.53
CA PRO A 82 8.12 -8.36 -22.75
C PRO A 82 6.94 -9.34 -22.77
N GLY A 83 5.75 -8.86 -23.15
CA GLY A 83 4.54 -9.66 -23.21
C GLY A 83 3.73 -9.71 -21.92
N VAL A 84 4.24 -9.17 -20.81
CA VAL A 84 3.49 -9.07 -19.56
C VAL A 84 2.55 -7.87 -19.64
N THR A 85 1.24 -8.13 -19.61
CA THR A 85 0.21 -7.07 -19.71
C THR A 85 -0.64 -6.93 -18.43
N HIS A 86 -0.60 -7.93 -17.54
CA HIS A 86 -1.38 -7.96 -16.31
C HIS A 86 -0.48 -8.20 -15.10
N ASN A 87 -0.91 -7.69 -13.97
CA ASN A 87 -0.24 -7.87 -12.69
C ASN A 87 -1.25 -8.38 -11.66
N THR A 88 -0.78 -9.24 -10.74
CA THR A 88 -1.57 -9.69 -9.60
C THR A 88 -1.13 -8.93 -8.37
N GLU A 89 -2.06 -8.22 -7.75
CA GLU A 89 -1.81 -7.42 -6.56
C GLU A 89 -2.37 -8.12 -5.33
N HIS A 90 -1.48 -8.54 -4.44
CA HIS A 90 -1.85 -9.11 -3.15
C HIS A 90 -2.04 -8.01 -2.13
N VAL A 91 -3.08 -8.13 -1.29
CA VAL A 91 -3.45 -7.11 -0.31
C VAL A 91 -3.05 -7.52 1.09
N PHE A 92 -2.34 -6.63 1.75
CA PHE A 92 -1.97 -6.71 3.17
C PHE A 92 -2.49 -5.49 3.90
N SER A 93 -2.55 -5.56 5.22
CA SER A 93 -2.72 -4.39 6.06
C SER A 93 -1.68 -4.36 7.17
N LEU A 94 -1.35 -3.14 7.59
CA LEU A 94 -0.51 -2.89 8.75
C LEU A 94 -1.28 -1.98 9.71
N ARG A 95 -1.60 -2.51 10.89
CA ARG A 95 -2.24 -1.73 11.95
C ARG A 95 -1.18 -1.04 12.79
N LEU A 96 -1.29 0.27 12.92
CA LEU A 96 -0.51 1.07 13.85
C LEU A 96 -1.38 1.42 15.07
N PRO A 97 -0.81 1.56 16.27
CA PRO A 97 -1.59 1.95 17.44
C PRO A 97 -2.16 3.36 17.35
N THR A 98 -1.49 4.25 16.65
CA THR A 98 -1.91 5.65 16.42
C THR A 98 -1.45 6.11 15.04
N ALA A 99 -1.95 7.28 14.61
CA ALA A 99 -1.53 7.91 13.37
C ALA A 99 -0.13 8.53 13.54
N LEU A 100 0.89 7.79 13.12
CA LEU A 100 2.28 8.20 13.19
C LEU A 100 2.72 8.91 11.91
N ALA A 101 3.67 9.84 12.03
CA ALA A 101 4.27 10.47 10.87
C ALA A 101 5.26 9.52 10.19
N PRO A 102 5.09 9.24 8.88
CA PRO A 102 6.04 8.43 8.15
C PRO A 102 7.31 9.21 7.81
N GLN A 103 8.35 8.47 7.46
CA GLN A 103 9.58 9.01 6.87
C GLN A 103 9.60 8.64 5.40
N LEU A 104 9.26 9.58 4.53
CA LEU A 104 9.16 9.34 3.10
C LEU A 104 10.52 9.42 2.42
N ASN A 105 10.66 8.69 1.30
CA ASN A 105 11.72 8.92 0.35
C ASN A 105 11.23 9.99 -0.64
N PRO A 106 11.81 11.22 -0.64
CA PRO A 106 11.30 12.31 -1.48
C PRO A 106 11.38 12.04 -2.98
N ARG A 107 12.23 11.11 -3.41
CA ARG A 107 12.35 10.71 -4.82
C ARG A 107 11.12 9.95 -5.30
N GLU A 108 10.43 9.28 -4.39
CA GLU A 108 9.28 8.43 -4.70
C GLU A 108 7.96 9.04 -4.25
N HIS A 109 7.95 9.63 -3.06
CA HIS A 109 6.75 10.22 -2.46
C HIS A 109 7.07 11.56 -1.82
N SER A 110 6.21 12.57 -2.07
CA SER A 110 6.44 13.95 -1.66
C SER A 110 5.58 14.42 -0.50
N ALA A 111 4.47 13.72 -0.21
CA ALA A 111 3.53 14.13 0.84
C ALA A 111 2.79 12.92 1.40
N TRP A 112 2.21 13.09 2.58
CA TRP A 112 1.40 12.07 3.23
C TRP A 112 0.20 12.69 3.94
N LEU A 113 -0.88 11.87 4.08
CA LEU A 113 -2.11 12.25 4.78
C LEU A 113 -2.63 11.06 5.57
N TRP A 114 -3.20 11.33 6.74
CA TRP A 114 -4.08 10.40 7.44
C TRP A 114 -5.52 10.86 7.24
N LEU A 115 -6.38 9.98 6.71
CA LEU A 115 -7.79 10.28 6.45
C LEU A 115 -8.67 9.13 6.95
N PRO A 116 -9.91 9.41 7.39
CA PRO A 116 -10.88 8.34 7.61
C PRO A 116 -11.00 7.48 6.34
N TYR A 117 -11.20 6.17 6.52
CA TYR A 117 -11.07 5.21 5.41
C TYR A 117 -11.98 5.51 4.22
N LEU A 118 -13.19 6.03 4.44
CA LEU A 118 -14.08 6.41 3.34
C LEU A 118 -13.54 7.59 2.55
N GLN A 119 -13.02 8.60 3.23
CA GLN A 119 -12.40 9.75 2.56
C GLN A 119 -11.10 9.35 1.86
N ALA A 120 -10.32 8.47 2.48
CA ALA A 120 -9.11 7.94 1.87
C ALA A 120 -9.43 7.16 0.59
N ALA A 121 -10.50 6.35 0.59
CA ALA A 121 -10.93 5.63 -0.61
C ALA A 121 -11.28 6.59 -1.75
N ASP A 122 -11.98 7.69 -1.47
CA ASP A 122 -12.31 8.70 -2.47
C ASP A 122 -11.07 9.40 -3.03
N ARG A 123 -10.00 9.51 -2.25
CA ARG A 123 -8.77 10.18 -2.64
C ARG A 123 -7.86 9.30 -3.48
N CYS A 124 -7.97 7.97 -3.38
CA CYS A 124 -7.10 7.05 -4.09
C CYS A 124 -7.23 7.18 -5.60
N PHE A 125 -6.10 7.22 -6.29
CA PHE A 125 -6.07 7.18 -7.75
C PHE A 125 -6.49 5.81 -8.29
N SER A 126 -5.98 4.73 -7.71
CA SER A 126 -6.23 3.36 -8.19
C SER A 126 -7.58 2.83 -7.70
N PRO A 127 -8.46 2.35 -8.60
CA PRO A 127 -9.72 1.72 -8.18
C PRO A 127 -9.54 0.50 -7.27
N SER A 128 -8.51 -0.32 -7.49
CA SER A 128 -8.24 -1.49 -6.65
C SER A 128 -7.79 -1.08 -5.24
N ASN A 129 -7.04 0.00 -5.13
CA ASN A 129 -6.66 0.56 -3.83
C ASN A 129 -7.89 1.10 -3.09
N ALA A 130 -8.74 1.87 -3.77
CA ALA A 130 -9.99 2.38 -3.19
C ALA A 130 -10.88 1.24 -2.70
N GLU A 131 -11.02 0.17 -3.49
CA GLU A 131 -11.81 -1.00 -3.11
C GLU A 131 -11.25 -1.68 -1.85
N ALA A 132 -9.93 -1.84 -1.76
CA ALA A 132 -9.30 -2.39 -0.57
C ALA A 132 -9.62 -1.56 0.68
N LEU A 133 -9.58 -0.22 0.58
CA LEU A 133 -9.93 0.65 1.70
C LEU A 133 -11.40 0.49 2.10
N LEU A 134 -12.30 0.32 1.16
CA LEU A 134 -13.72 0.08 1.45
C LEU A 134 -13.95 -1.26 2.15
N LEU A 135 -13.08 -2.24 1.93
CA LEU A 135 -13.13 -3.54 2.61
C LEU A 135 -12.46 -3.54 4.00
N LEU A 136 -11.76 -2.47 4.34
CA LEU A 136 -10.97 -2.40 5.57
C LEU A 136 -11.75 -2.81 6.83
N PRO A 137 -13.01 -2.39 7.08
CA PRO A 137 -13.73 -2.79 8.28
C PRO A 137 -13.89 -4.31 8.45
N GLN A 138 -13.87 -5.07 7.35
CA GLN A 138 -14.00 -6.54 7.39
C GLN A 138 -12.68 -7.23 7.77
N PHE A 139 -11.54 -6.56 7.57
CA PHE A 139 -10.21 -7.13 7.80
C PHE A 139 -9.47 -6.48 8.96
N ALA A 140 -9.96 -5.35 9.47
CA ALA A 140 -9.28 -4.62 10.52
C ALA A 140 -9.22 -5.38 11.83
N VAL A 141 -8.07 -5.30 12.51
CA VAL A 141 -7.88 -5.75 13.88
C VAL A 141 -8.01 -4.51 14.77
N LEU A 142 -9.03 -4.47 15.58
CA LEU A 142 -9.36 -3.31 16.44
C LEU A 142 -8.87 -3.50 17.87
#